data_90acfcf4c54834316119e2576a85e694
#
_entry.id   90acfcf4c54834316119e2576a85e694
#
_cell.length_a   1.000
_cell.length_b   1.000
_cell.length_c   1.000
_cell.angle_alpha   90.00
_cell.angle_beta   90.00
_cell.angle_gamma   90.00
#
_symmetry.space_group_name_H-M   'P 1'
#
loop_
_entity.id
_entity.type
_entity.pdbx_description
1 polymer ?
#
loop_
_entity_poly.entity_id
_entity_poly.type
_entity_poly.pdbx_seq_one_letter_code
_entity_poly.pdbx_strand_id
1 'polypeptide(L)'
;MAAAGSEPQAIAEVMARTLAERPLFRDLLGQAPMNLEREVSVDSVRDFKQAVLEQVETLAAGIAGMLEPLTTGQGRQVVSMVTGLAGSLWQISHPAPAVACLYAAEPRLAHAAVAFEPTLRSDIEVIIEGAVRVADRSSPGALT
;
A
#
# COMPACT_ATOMS: atom_id res chain seq x y z
N MET A 1 19.21 -8.27 -22.20
CA MET A 1 18.54 -6.99 -22.03
C MET A 1 17.32 -7.24 -21.14
N ALA A 2 17.38 -6.84 -19.89
CA ALA A 2 16.19 -6.81 -19.03
C ALA A 2 15.23 -5.79 -19.67
N ALA A 3 13.99 -6.20 -19.93
CA ALA A 3 12.95 -5.27 -20.34
C ALA A 3 12.84 -4.20 -19.24
N ALA A 4 12.95 -2.92 -19.61
CA ALA A 4 12.65 -1.83 -18.70
C ALA A 4 11.20 -2.06 -18.25
N GLY A 5 11.01 -2.30 -16.95
CA GLY A 5 9.67 -2.47 -16.39
C GLY A 5 8.82 -1.23 -16.72
N SER A 6 7.51 -1.42 -16.87
CA SER A 6 6.59 -0.29 -17.03
C SER A 6 6.70 0.65 -15.81
N GLU A 7 6.37 1.94 -15.98
CA GLU A 7 6.37 2.90 -14.85
C GLU A 7 5.58 2.40 -13.64
N PRO A 8 4.38 1.79 -13.78
CA PRO A 8 3.66 1.16 -12.68
C PRO A 8 4.46 0.10 -11.93
N GLN A 9 5.19 -0.75 -12.64
CA GLN A 9 6.02 -1.81 -12.04
C GLN A 9 7.19 -1.24 -11.23
N ALA A 10 7.86 -0.21 -11.76
CA ALA A 10 8.97 0.44 -11.07
C ALA A 10 8.50 1.13 -9.78
N ILE A 11 7.35 1.78 -9.81
CA ILE A 11 6.75 2.42 -8.63
C ILE A 11 6.34 1.36 -7.60
N ALA A 12 5.69 0.27 -8.04
CA ALA A 12 5.28 -0.82 -7.17
C ALA A 12 6.48 -1.46 -6.46
N GLU A 13 7.58 -1.69 -7.17
CA GLU A 13 8.81 -2.23 -6.60
C GLU A 13 9.41 -1.30 -5.53
N VAL A 14 9.53 -0.01 -5.82
CA VAL A 14 10.07 0.98 -4.87
C VAL A 14 9.19 1.08 -3.62
N MET A 15 7.88 1.13 -3.77
CA MET A 15 6.95 1.20 -2.63
C MET A 15 7.00 -0.06 -1.77
N ALA A 16 6.94 -1.24 -2.38
CA ALA A 16 6.98 -2.51 -1.66
C ALA A 16 8.28 -2.70 -0.90
N ARG A 17 9.43 -2.42 -1.53
CA ARG A 17 10.76 -2.48 -0.90
C ARG A 17 10.87 -1.47 0.25
N THR A 18 10.45 -0.23 0.04
CA THR A 18 10.49 0.81 1.09
C THR A 18 9.70 0.39 2.32
N LEU A 19 8.53 -0.21 2.13
CA LEU A 19 7.72 -0.72 3.22
C LEU A 19 8.34 -1.97 3.85
N ALA A 20 8.94 -2.86 3.06
CA ALA A 20 9.61 -4.06 3.56
C ALA A 20 10.82 -3.74 4.45
N GLU A 21 11.55 -2.67 4.14
CA GLU A 21 12.74 -2.23 4.89
C GLU A 21 12.42 -1.47 6.19
N ARG A 22 11.14 -1.17 6.48
CA ARG A 22 10.71 -0.35 7.63
C ARG A 22 9.76 -1.10 8.58
N PRO A 23 10.27 -2.05 9.38
CA PRO A 23 9.43 -2.91 10.23
C PRO A 23 8.55 -2.12 11.21
N LEU A 24 9.10 -1.11 11.90
CA LEU A 24 8.33 -0.28 12.83
C LEU A 24 7.18 0.46 12.16
N PHE A 25 7.35 0.90 10.91
CA PHE A 25 6.30 1.58 10.16
C PHE A 25 5.17 0.62 9.80
N ARG A 26 5.48 -0.62 9.43
CA ARG A 26 4.48 -1.66 9.15
C ARG A 26 3.65 -2.01 10.38
N ASP A 27 4.31 -2.13 11.53
CA ASP A 27 3.63 -2.37 12.80
C ASP A 27 2.69 -1.22 13.16
N LEU A 28 3.11 0.02 12.94
CA LEU A 28 2.27 1.20 13.12
C LEU A 28 1.07 1.22 12.18
N LEU A 29 1.24 0.88 10.90
CA LEU A 29 0.14 0.81 9.94
C LEU A 29 -0.94 -0.21 10.37
N GLY A 30 -0.54 -1.34 10.95
CA GLY A 30 -1.47 -2.36 11.43
C GLY A 30 -2.17 -1.99 12.74
N GLN A 31 -1.58 -1.15 13.58
CA GLN A 31 -2.06 -0.87 14.94
C GLN A 31 -2.60 0.56 15.14
N ALA A 32 -2.17 1.53 14.32
CA ALA A 32 -2.50 2.93 14.50
C ALA A 32 -4.02 3.21 14.58
N PRO A 33 -4.89 2.61 13.73
CA PRO A 33 -6.33 2.86 13.81
C PRO A 33 -6.96 2.35 15.10
N MET A 34 -6.34 1.38 15.76
CA MET A 34 -6.90 0.73 16.95
C MET A 34 -6.41 1.36 18.26
N ASN A 35 -5.17 1.82 18.30
CA ASN A 35 -4.53 2.23 19.56
C ASN A 35 -4.36 3.76 19.67
N LEU A 36 -3.96 4.45 18.60
CA LEU A 36 -3.68 5.88 18.66
C LEU A 36 -4.93 6.76 18.80
N GLU A 37 -6.10 6.28 18.37
CA GLU A 37 -7.33 7.07 18.43
C GLU A 37 -8.09 6.93 19.75
N ARG A 38 -7.73 5.99 20.61
CA ARG A 38 -8.46 5.67 21.84
C ARG A 38 -7.80 6.15 23.13
N GLU A 39 -6.48 6.32 23.14
CA GLU A 39 -5.72 6.58 24.39
C GLU A 39 -4.94 7.89 24.37
N VAL A 40 -5.06 8.71 23.32
CA VAL A 40 -4.27 9.94 23.13
C VAL A 40 -5.16 11.17 23.12
N SER A 41 -4.66 12.31 23.56
CA SER A 41 -5.41 13.57 23.55
C SER A 41 -5.81 14.00 22.13
N VAL A 42 -6.95 14.67 21.99
CA VAL A 42 -7.46 15.17 20.70
C VAL A 42 -6.44 16.06 20.00
N ASP A 43 -5.69 16.88 20.73
CA ASP A 43 -4.68 17.77 20.15
C ASP A 43 -3.50 16.98 19.58
N SER A 44 -3.00 15.96 20.29
CA SER A 44 -1.95 15.08 19.77
C SER A 44 -2.41 14.30 18.55
N VAL A 45 -3.67 13.84 18.54
CA VAL A 45 -4.25 13.17 17.35
C VAL A 45 -4.33 14.14 16.17
N ARG A 46 -4.74 15.41 16.42
CA ARG A 46 -4.82 16.44 15.38
C ARG A 46 -3.45 16.69 14.75
N ASP A 47 -2.41 16.93 15.57
CA ASP A 47 -1.07 17.20 15.08
C ASP A 47 -0.51 16.04 14.27
N PHE A 48 -0.72 14.81 14.75
CA PHE A 48 -0.35 13.60 14.03
C PHE A 48 -1.07 13.48 12.68
N LYS A 49 -2.40 13.66 12.67
CA LYS A 49 -3.20 13.57 11.44
C LYS A 49 -2.80 14.63 10.42
N GLN A 50 -2.48 15.86 10.84
CA GLN A 50 -2.01 16.93 9.97
C GLN A 50 -0.66 16.56 9.34
N ALA A 51 0.31 16.10 10.14
CA ALA A 51 1.62 15.68 9.64
C ALA A 51 1.51 14.51 8.65
N VAL A 52 0.67 13.52 8.94
CA VAL A 52 0.41 12.40 8.02
C VAL A 52 -0.23 12.88 6.72
N LEU A 53 -1.21 13.78 6.80
CA LEU A 53 -1.89 14.32 5.62
C LEU A 53 -0.90 15.03 4.68
N GLU A 54 -0.01 15.86 5.20
CA GLU A 54 1.00 16.55 4.40
C GLU A 54 1.91 15.57 3.64
N GLN A 55 2.33 14.48 4.31
CA GLN A 55 3.14 13.45 3.65
C GLN A 55 2.34 12.68 2.59
N VAL A 56 1.09 12.35 2.86
CA VAL A 56 0.19 11.69 1.91
C VAL A 56 -0.04 12.57 0.68
N GLU A 57 -0.26 13.87 0.84
CA GLU A 57 -0.43 14.81 -0.29
C GLU A 57 0.85 14.89 -1.13
N THR A 58 2.02 14.93 -0.50
CA THR A 58 3.32 14.95 -1.22
C THR A 58 3.50 13.67 -2.05
N LEU A 59 3.24 12.51 -1.46
CA LEU A 59 3.32 11.22 -2.17
C LEU A 59 2.28 11.13 -3.28
N ALA A 60 1.05 11.57 -3.03
CA ALA A 60 -0.04 11.56 -4.00
C ALA A 60 0.27 12.41 -5.23
N ALA A 61 0.81 13.61 -5.02
CA ALA A 61 1.24 14.49 -6.11
C ALA A 61 2.41 13.89 -6.90
N GLY A 62 3.36 13.26 -6.20
CA GLY A 62 4.48 12.56 -6.85
C GLY A 62 4.01 11.39 -7.73
N ILE A 63 3.10 10.56 -7.25
CA ILE A 63 2.53 9.44 -8.01
C ILE A 63 1.75 9.96 -9.22
N ALA A 64 0.90 10.97 -9.03
CA ALA A 64 0.13 11.56 -10.12
C ALA A 64 1.04 12.18 -11.20
N GLY A 65 2.16 12.81 -10.80
CA GLY A 65 3.12 13.37 -11.73
C GLY A 65 3.91 12.35 -12.55
N MET A 66 4.02 11.11 -12.06
CA MET A 66 4.70 10.02 -12.77
C MET A 66 3.73 9.15 -13.60
N LEU A 67 2.46 9.15 -13.28
CA LEU A 67 1.45 8.26 -13.86
C LEU A 67 0.29 9.05 -14.45
N GLU A 68 0.49 9.68 -15.60
CA GLU A 68 -0.62 10.27 -16.34
C GLU A 68 -1.61 9.16 -16.78
N PRO A 69 -2.93 9.39 -16.75
CA PRO A 69 -3.62 10.65 -16.46
C PRO A 69 -4.11 10.81 -15.00
N LEU A 70 -3.42 10.24 -14.00
CA LEU A 70 -3.85 10.34 -12.60
C LEU A 70 -3.88 11.78 -12.10
N THR A 71 -4.97 12.13 -11.42
CA THR A 71 -5.05 13.35 -10.60
C THR A 71 -4.41 13.12 -9.22
N THR A 72 -4.05 14.19 -8.51
CA THR A 72 -3.56 14.10 -7.11
C THR A 72 -4.58 13.39 -6.20
N GLY A 73 -5.89 13.57 -6.42
CA GLY A 73 -6.94 12.86 -5.68
C GLY A 73 -6.88 11.34 -5.87
N GLN A 74 -6.63 10.89 -7.09
CA GLN A 74 -6.43 9.47 -7.40
C GLN A 74 -5.10 8.94 -6.86
N GLY A 75 -4.03 9.75 -6.93
CA GLY A 75 -2.77 9.44 -6.25
C GLY A 75 -2.94 9.23 -4.75
N ARG A 76 -3.73 10.09 -4.08
CA ARG A 76 -4.09 9.92 -2.66
C ARG A 76 -4.85 8.63 -2.41
N GLN A 77 -5.76 8.25 -3.30
CA GLN A 77 -6.48 6.98 -3.20
C GLN A 77 -5.51 5.79 -3.30
N VAL A 78 -4.55 5.81 -4.23
CA VAL A 78 -3.51 4.78 -4.33
C VAL A 78 -2.71 4.68 -3.04
N VAL A 79 -2.22 5.80 -2.49
CA VAL A 79 -1.47 5.80 -1.22
C VAL A 79 -2.30 5.19 -0.09
N SER A 80 -3.57 5.56 0.03
CA SER A 80 -4.47 5.05 1.07
C SER A 80 -4.71 3.54 0.95
N MET A 81 -4.91 3.04 -0.26
CA MET A 81 -5.11 1.61 -0.52
C MET A 81 -3.84 0.81 -0.21
N VAL A 82 -2.68 1.30 -0.65
CA VAL A 82 -1.39 0.63 -0.42
C VAL A 82 -1.03 0.58 1.06
N THR A 83 -1.22 1.67 1.80
CA THR A 83 -0.92 1.70 3.24
C THR A 83 -1.85 0.81 4.04
N GLY A 84 -3.15 0.79 3.73
CA GLY A 84 -4.11 -0.12 4.36
C GLY A 84 -3.80 -1.58 4.07
N LEU A 85 -3.50 -1.91 2.82
CA LEU A 85 -3.11 -3.26 2.40
C LEU A 85 -1.81 -3.71 3.06
N ALA A 86 -0.78 -2.85 3.09
CA ALA A 86 0.50 -3.17 3.70
C ALA A 86 0.36 -3.52 5.18
N GLY A 87 -0.47 -2.78 5.93
CA GLY A 87 -0.74 -3.09 7.34
C GLY A 87 -1.38 -4.46 7.53
N SER A 88 -2.42 -4.78 6.74
CA SER A 88 -3.11 -6.07 6.79
C SER A 88 -2.21 -7.21 6.33
N LEU A 89 -1.50 -7.03 5.23
CA LEU A 89 -0.61 -8.05 4.65
C LEU A 89 0.56 -8.37 5.59
N TRP A 90 1.06 -7.36 6.30
CA TRP A 90 2.10 -7.57 7.31
C TRP A 90 1.63 -8.52 8.41
N GLN A 91 0.43 -8.33 8.94
CA GLN A 91 -0.16 -9.21 9.95
C GLN A 91 -0.34 -10.65 9.42
N ILE A 92 -0.83 -10.80 8.19
CA ILE A 92 -1.05 -12.10 7.55
C ILE A 92 0.28 -12.83 7.29
N SER A 93 1.32 -12.12 6.88
CA SER A 93 2.64 -12.69 6.57
C SER A 93 3.47 -13.03 7.81
N HIS A 94 3.04 -12.58 8.99
CA HIS A 94 3.70 -12.84 10.29
C HIS A 94 2.72 -13.48 11.28
N PRO A 95 2.20 -14.69 10.96
CA PRO A 95 1.25 -15.37 11.83
C PRO A 95 1.89 -15.77 13.16
N ALA A 96 1.06 -15.94 14.18
CA ALA A 96 1.50 -16.50 15.46
C ALA A 96 2.19 -17.87 15.26
N PRO A 97 3.17 -18.27 16.11
CA PRO A 97 3.94 -19.49 15.92
C PRO A 97 3.09 -20.75 15.72
N ALA A 98 1.99 -20.89 16.45
CA ALA A 98 1.08 -22.03 16.30
C ALA A 98 0.42 -22.10 14.91
N VAL A 99 0.05 -20.95 14.35
CA VAL A 99 -0.54 -20.86 13.00
C VAL A 99 0.53 -21.11 11.93
N ALA A 100 1.74 -20.61 12.12
CA ALA A 100 2.86 -20.91 11.22
C ALA A 100 3.19 -22.42 11.17
N CYS A 101 3.18 -23.09 12.33
CA CYS A 101 3.33 -24.55 12.41
C CYS A 101 2.20 -25.28 11.67
N LEU A 102 0.96 -24.82 11.81
CA LEU A 102 -0.18 -25.40 11.10
C LEU A 102 0.00 -25.29 9.58
N TYR A 103 0.39 -24.12 9.07
CA TYR A 103 0.61 -23.92 7.63
C TYR A 103 1.76 -24.80 7.08
N ALA A 104 2.79 -25.04 7.91
CA ALA A 104 3.90 -25.92 7.54
C ALA A 104 3.50 -27.41 7.54
N ALA A 105 2.58 -27.80 8.43
CA ALA A 105 2.16 -29.20 8.58
C ALA A 105 1.05 -29.61 7.59
N GLU A 106 0.24 -28.64 7.13
CA GLU A 106 -0.93 -28.88 6.30
C GLU A 106 -0.72 -28.38 4.86
N PRO A 107 -0.36 -29.25 3.88
CA PRO A 107 -0.12 -28.82 2.51
C PRO A 107 -1.27 -28.05 1.85
N ARG A 108 -2.51 -28.34 2.26
CA ARG A 108 -3.70 -27.62 1.77
C ARG A 108 -3.75 -26.15 2.22
N LEU A 109 -3.07 -25.83 3.32
CA LEU A 109 -3.01 -24.49 3.88
C LEU A 109 -1.71 -23.74 3.53
N ALA A 110 -0.79 -24.37 2.83
CA ALA A 110 0.51 -23.78 2.48
C ALA A 110 0.36 -22.47 1.66
N HIS A 111 -0.71 -22.33 0.88
CA HIS A 111 -1.02 -21.09 0.13
C HIS A 111 -1.35 -19.89 1.04
N ALA A 112 -1.71 -20.13 2.29
CA ALA A 112 -1.96 -19.06 3.26
C ALA A 112 -0.65 -18.48 3.87
N ALA A 113 0.48 -19.15 3.67
CA ALA A 113 1.80 -18.62 4.01
C ALA A 113 2.25 -17.60 2.96
N VAL A 114 1.99 -16.32 3.23
CA VAL A 114 2.22 -15.23 2.28
C VAL A 114 3.58 -14.58 2.51
N ALA A 115 4.34 -14.34 1.44
CA ALA A 115 5.58 -13.57 1.46
C ALA A 115 5.24 -12.07 1.30
N PHE A 116 5.59 -11.25 2.29
CA PHE A 116 5.16 -9.85 2.36
C PHE A 116 5.54 -9.03 1.12
N GLU A 117 6.84 -8.87 0.85
CA GLU A 117 7.31 -7.95 -0.20
C GLU A 117 6.88 -8.35 -1.62
N PRO A 118 7.04 -9.61 -2.07
CA PRO A 118 6.60 -10.01 -3.41
C PRO A 118 5.11 -9.86 -3.62
N THR A 119 4.31 -10.21 -2.60
CA THR A 119 2.85 -10.09 -2.68
C THR A 119 2.43 -8.63 -2.71
N LEU A 120 2.97 -7.81 -1.80
CA LEU A 120 2.67 -6.39 -1.77
C LEU A 120 3.04 -5.70 -3.09
N ARG A 121 4.18 -6.03 -3.68
CA ARG A 121 4.58 -5.49 -5.00
C ARG A 121 3.56 -5.83 -6.07
N SER A 122 3.15 -7.08 -6.17
CA SER A 122 2.14 -7.52 -7.15
C SER A 122 0.80 -6.81 -6.94
N ASP A 123 0.38 -6.67 -5.70
CA ASP A 123 -0.89 -6.02 -5.36
C ASP A 123 -0.85 -4.51 -5.65
N ILE A 124 0.28 -3.84 -5.38
CA ILE A 124 0.46 -2.42 -5.73
C ILE A 124 0.40 -2.22 -7.25
N GLU A 125 1.01 -3.09 -8.03
CA GLU A 125 0.95 -3.05 -9.49
C GLU A 125 -0.51 -3.10 -9.98
N VAL A 126 -1.30 -4.02 -9.45
CA VAL A 126 -2.74 -4.13 -9.76
C VAL A 126 -3.51 -2.87 -9.36
N ILE A 127 -3.21 -2.30 -8.18
CA ILE A 127 -3.85 -1.05 -7.71
C ILE A 127 -3.54 0.10 -8.64
N ILE A 128 -2.28 0.29 -9.03
CA ILE A 128 -1.84 1.38 -9.90
C ILE A 128 -2.45 1.23 -11.29
N GLU A 129 -2.36 0.05 -11.89
CA GLU A 129 -2.97 -0.20 -13.20
C GLU A 129 -4.48 0.02 -13.19
N GLY A 130 -5.16 -0.42 -12.13
CA GLY A 130 -6.58 -0.18 -11.94
C GLY A 130 -6.92 1.30 -11.85
N ALA A 131 -6.13 2.07 -11.09
CA ALA A 131 -6.30 3.51 -10.94
C ALA A 131 -6.11 4.26 -12.26
N VAL A 132 -5.06 3.93 -13.03
CA VAL A 132 -4.81 4.51 -14.36
C VAL A 132 -5.97 4.22 -15.31
N ARG A 133 -6.44 2.97 -15.39
CA ARG A 133 -7.58 2.60 -16.25
C ARG A 133 -8.88 3.33 -15.86
N VAL A 134 -9.09 3.58 -14.57
CA VAL A 134 -10.25 4.36 -14.12
C VAL A 134 -10.11 5.82 -14.51
N ALA A 135 -8.92 6.40 -14.38
CA ALA A 135 -8.64 7.77 -14.78
C ALA A 135 -8.85 7.99 -16.29
N ASP A 136 -8.34 7.09 -17.13
CA ASP A 136 -8.52 7.14 -18.59
C ASP A 136 -10.01 7.19 -19.00
N ARG A 137 -10.85 6.37 -18.36
CA ARG A 137 -12.30 6.36 -18.64
C ARG A 137 -13.01 7.65 -18.19
N SER A 138 -12.44 8.36 -17.25
CA SER A 138 -13.02 9.60 -16.70
C SER A 138 -12.54 10.85 -17.44
N SER A 139 -11.58 10.71 -18.35
CA SER A 139 -11.06 11.82 -19.15
C SER A 139 -12.05 12.16 -20.26
N PRO A 140 -12.45 13.46 -20.45
CA PRO A 140 -13.53 13.88 -21.36
C PRO A 140 -13.28 13.65 -22.87
N GLY A 141 -12.11 13.11 -23.24
CA GLY A 141 -11.71 12.91 -24.65
C GLY A 141 -11.98 11.51 -25.22
N ALA A 142 -12.59 10.57 -24.49
CA ALA A 142 -12.78 9.19 -24.93
C ALA A 142 -14.09 8.94 -25.74
N LEU A 143 -14.83 10.00 -26.07
CA LEU A 143 -16.08 9.93 -26.86
C LEU A 143 -16.01 10.84 -28.09
N THR A 144 -15.13 10.50 -29.05
CA THR A 144 -15.21 11.01 -30.44
C THR A 144 -15.02 9.87 -31.41
#